data_2d7b6bedfc030cd059222172501e5473
#
_entry.id   2d7b6bedfc030cd059222172501e5473
#
_cell.length_a   1.000
_cell.length_b   1.000
_cell.length_c   1.000
_cell.angle_alpha   90.00
_cell.angle_beta   90.00
_cell.angle_gamma   90.00
#
_symmetry.space_group_name_H-M   'P 1'
#
loop_
_entity.id
_entity.type
_entity.pdbx_description
1 polymer ?
#
loop_
_entity_poly.entity_id
_entity_poly.type
_entity_poly.pdbx_seq_one_letter_code
_entity_poly.pdbx_strand_id
1 'polypeptide(L)'
;MTAHLYITRALRTSRVFPRSTASRIFTAAPRMPEIFDDKSQHCIPFLLERLKAHHEAHRNDPARTPPFFLGLNGVQGAGKTVLVSTLHSTLRSAPYNIPVQTLSLDDLYLTHEDQVSLAKKYPDNPLLQHRGQPATHDLPLAEKVFSSLREGKKTAIPQYDKSAFSGQGDRVPQSQWEVVNREGEEKIKVLIFEGWSVGFRAWDEDVLRQKWEDAVRQKEELGEGYKGRLGYVAFEDVRAVNEFLRGYDGLTDQLDALIHIDAEDNQYVYAWRQEQERTLRATKGIGMTEEQVNHFVDGYYPSYELYSETLRAGAFKPVPHSVTANRQATGWEGRQLRLIVDKGRRVKEVIKI
;
A
#
# COMPACT_ATOMS: atom_id res chain seq x y z
N MET A 1 -14.90 -69.44 5.81
CA MET A 1 -14.15 -70.52 6.56
C MET A 1 -13.17 -69.81 7.46
N THR A 2 -13.53 -69.73 8.72
CA THR A 2 -12.82 -70.14 9.99
C THR A 2 -11.48 -69.42 10.18
N ALA A 3 -11.40 -68.39 11.01
CA ALA A 3 -11.16 -68.38 12.47
C ALA A 3 -9.81 -68.95 12.88
N HIS A 4 -8.96 -68.23 13.57
CA HIS A 4 -8.60 -68.54 14.97
C HIS A 4 -7.77 -67.39 15.62
N LEU A 5 -8.26 -67.02 16.81
CA LEU A 5 -7.56 -66.27 17.87
C LEU A 5 -6.34 -67.05 18.38
N TYR A 6 -5.28 -66.32 18.81
CA TYR A 6 -4.52 -66.71 20.01
C TYR A 6 -4.11 -65.49 20.83
N ILE A 7 -4.59 -65.46 22.05
CA ILE A 7 -4.22 -64.65 23.20
C ILE A 7 -2.97 -65.22 23.80
N THR A 8 -1.94 -64.49 24.09
CA THR A 8 -0.95 -64.82 25.12
C THR A 8 -0.55 -63.55 25.90
N ARG A 9 -0.67 -63.75 27.20
CA ARG A 9 -0.49 -62.86 28.35
C ARG A 9 0.96 -63.05 28.83
N ALA A 10 1.74 -61.93 29.02
CA ALA A 10 2.92 -61.96 29.90
C ALA A 10 3.33 -60.58 30.39
N LEU A 11 3.15 -60.39 31.63
CA LEU A 11 4.01 -59.94 32.72
C LEU A 11 4.59 -58.52 32.67
N ARG A 12 4.11 -57.75 33.64
CA ARG A 12 4.64 -56.47 34.16
C ARG A 12 6.05 -56.66 34.69
N THR A 13 6.95 -55.77 34.27
CA THR A 13 8.09 -55.34 35.09
C THR A 13 8.15 -53.83 35.09
N SER A 14 7.87 -53.30 36.29
CA SER A 14 8.00 -51.88 36.64
C SER A 14 9.47 -51.48 36.65
N ARG A 15 9.89 -50.63 35.75
CA ARG A 15 11.15 -49.86 35.90
C ARG A 15 10.80 -48.42 36.25
N VAL A 16 11.13 -48.02 37.46
CA VAL A 16 11.12 -46.66 37.96
C VAL A 16 12.25 -45.92 37.29
N PHE A 17 11.93 -44.92 36.49
CA PHE A 17 12.90 -43.93 36.02
C PHE A 17 12.81 -42.67 36.88
N PRO A 18 13.94 -42.07 37.28
CA PRO A 18 13.93 -40.84 38.07
C PRO A 18 13.36 -39.67 37.24
N ARG A 19 12.46 -38.91 37.84
CA ARG A 19 11.94 -37.66 37.32
C ARG A 19 13.07 -36.64 37.26
N SER A 20 13.59 -36.37 36.06
CA SER A 20 14.39 -35.17 35.78
C SER A 20 13.45 -33.96 35.76
N THR A 21 13.55 -33.10 36.76
CA THR A 21 12.92 -31.77 36.78
C THR A 21 13.73 -30.82 35.88
N ALA A 22 13.60 -30.99 34.59
CA ALA A 22 14.02 -29.94 33.65
C ALA A 22 12.87 -28.91 33.58
N SER A 23 13.01 -27.84 34.36
CA SER A 23 12.19 -26.64 34.20
C SER A 23 12.40 -26.08 32.80
N ARG A 24 11.47 -26.37 31.88
CA ARG A 24 11.41 -25.70 30.60
C ARG A 24 10.96 -24.28 30.89
N ILE A 25 11.90 -23.35 30.84
CA ILE A 25 11.62 -21.93 30.72
C ILE A 25 10.96 -21.80 29.34
N PHE A 26 9.63 -21.75 29.31
CA PHE A 26 8.89 -21.26 28.16
C PHE A 26 9.20 -19.77 28.05
N THR A 27 10.20 -19.41 27.28
CA THR A 27 10.29 -18.05 26.77
C THR A 27 9.05 -17.83 25.94
N ALA A 28 8.12 -17.02 26.45
CA ALA A 28 6.95 -16.60 25.68
C ALA A 28 7.45 -16.01 24.37
N ALA A 29 6.93 -16.52 23.24
CA ALA A 29 7.19 -15.91 21.95
C ALA A 29 6.90 -14.40 22.08
N PRO A 30 7.74 -13.53 21.49
CA PRO A 30 7.50 -12.10 21.55
C PRO A 30 6.08 -11.84 21.03
N ARG A 31 5.21 -11.32 21.90
CA ARG A 31 3.88 -10.86 21.48
C ARG A 31 4.12 -9.81 20.38
N MET A 32 3.52 -10.06 19.20
CA MET A 32 3.44 -9.04 18.18
C MET A 32 2.82 -7.79 18.82
N PRO A 33 3.36 -6.60 18.59
CA PRO A 33 2.68 -5.39 19.02
C PRO A 33 1.31 -5.39 18.34
N GLU A 34 0.26 -5.38 19.14
CA GLU A 34 -1.11 -5.29 18.68
C GLU A 34 -1.25 -3.94 17.98
N ILE A 35 -1.41 -3.96 16.64
CA ILE A 35 -1.66 -2.73 15.89
C ILE A 35 -3.06 -2.29 16.28
N PHE A 36 -3.15 -1.32 17.15
CA PHE A 36 -4.41 -0.72 17.55
C PHE A 36 -4.92 0.16 16.42
N ASP A 37 -6.07 -0.18 15.84
CA ASP A 37 -6.72 0.63 14.83
C ASP A 37 -7.50 1.78 15.49
N ASP A 38 -6.80 2.90 15.67
CA ASP A 38 -7.41 4.17 16.11
C ASP A 38 -7.78 5.09 14.93
N LYS A 39 -7.58 4.64 13.69
CA LYS A 39 -7.79 5.43 12.47
C LYS A 39 -9.21 5.32 11.96
N SER A 40 -9.81 4.13 12.04
CA SER A 40 -11.14 3.85 11.49
C SER A 40 -12.22 4.76 12.09
N GLN A 41 -12.12 5.14 13.36
CA GLN A 41 -13.03 6.07 14.00
C GLN A 41 -13.08 7.46 13.33
N HIS A 42 -12.00 7.87 12.64
CA HIS A 42 -11.93 9.10 11.86
C HIS A 42 -12.28 8.87 10.39
N CYS A 43 -11.85 7.73 9.85
CA CYS A 43 -12.01 7.41 8.45
C CYS A 43 -13.45 7.05 8.07
N ILE A 44 -14.17 6.29 8.93
CA ILE A 44 -15.54 5.86 8.63
C ILE A 44 -16.49 7.06 8.51
N PRO A 45 -16.56 7.99 9.47
CA PRO A 45 -17.42 9.18 9.34
C PRO A 45 -17.08 10.01 8.11
N PHE A 46 -15.79 10.23 7.82
CA PHE A 46 -15.35 10.92 6.61
C PHE A 46 -15.83 10.22 5.34
N LEU A 47 -15.62 8.92 5.24
CA LEU A 47 -16.05 8.15 4.07
C LEU A 47 -17.57 8.19 3.88
N LEU A 48 -18.35 8.03 4.94
CA LEU A 48 -19.81 8.10 4.87
C LEU A 48 -20.31 9.49 4.45
N GLU A 49 -19.67 10.56 4.92
CA GLU A 49 -19.94 11.93 4.47
C GLU A 49 -19.69 12.08 2.96
N ARG A 50 -18.54 11.56 2.48
CA ARG A 50 -18.17 11.64 1.05
C ARG A 50 -19.09 10.79 0.18
N LEU A 51 -19.46 9.58 0.64
CA LEU A 51 -20.44 8.73 -0.03
C LEU A 51 -21.81 9.41 -0.15
N LYS A 52 -22.26 10.07 0.92
CA LYS A 52 -23.52 10.82 0.87
C LYS A 52 -23.45 11.94 -0.17
N ALA A 53 -22.37 12.71 -0.19
CA ALA A 53 -22.16 13.77 -1.19
C ALA A 53 -22.12 13.20 -2.62
N HIS A 54 -21.47 12.06 -2.82
CA HIS A 54 -21.43 11.36 -4.11
C HIS A 54 -22.82 10.92 -4.57
N HIS A 55 -23.61 10.29 -3.71
CA HIS A 55 -25.00 9.91 -4.03
C HIS A 55 -25.88 11.13 -4.33
N GLU A 56 -25.71 12.22 -3.59
CA GLU A 56 -26.46 13.46 -3.83
C GLU A 56 -26.12 14.07 -5.20
N ALA A 57 -24.85 14.04 -5.59
CA ALA A 57 -24.41 14.50 -6.92
C ALA A 57 -25.03 13.67 -8.08
N HIS A 58 -25.39 12.41 -7.81
CA HIS A 58 -25.99 11.49 -8.80
C HIS A 58 -27.49 11.24 -8.54
N ARG A 59 -28.16 12.06 -7.71
CA ARG A 59 -29.56 11.85 -7.30
C ARG A 59 -30.56 11.79 -8.46
N ASN A 60 -30.25 12.41 -9.61
CA ASN A 60 -31.13 12.43 -10.77
C ASN A 60 -31.18 11.10 -11.53
N ASP A 61 -30.18 10.24 -11.38
CA ASP A 61 -30.14 8.88 -11.94
C ASP A 61 -29.44 7.92 -10.97
N PRO A 62 -30.08 7.55 -9.85
CA PRO A 62 -29.46 6.68 -8.84
C PRO A 62 -29.08 5.29 -9.38
N ALA A 63 -29.77 4.81 -10.40
CA ALA A 63 -29.48 3.50 -11.03
C ALA A 63 -28.14 3.50 -11.77
N ARG A 64 -27.69 4.66 -12.23
CA ARG A 64 -26.41 4.85 -12.93
C ARG A 64 -25.33 5.49 -12.08
N THR A 65 -25.55 5.59 -10.76
CA THR A 65 -24.50 6.10 -9.86
C THR A 65 -23.25 5.22 -10.00
N PRO A 66 -22.11 5.78 -10.45
CA PRO A 66 -20.87 5.01 -10.54
C PRO A 66 -20.37 4.64 -9.15
N PRO A 67 -19.55 3.58 -9.01
CA PRO A 67 -18.93 3.27 -7.73
C PRO A 67 -18.04 4.41 -7.25
N PHE A 68 -18.02 4.62 -5.94
CA PHE A 68 -17.17 5.60 -5.27
C PHE A 68 -15.74 5.06 -5.15
N PHE A 69 -14.75 5.81 -5.60
CA PHE A 69 -13.34 5.44 -5.54
C PHE A 69 -12.62 6.16 -4.41
N LEU A 70 -12.27 5.41 -3.37
CA LEU A 70 -11.49 5.90 -2.24
C LEU A 70 -10.01 5.57 -2.45
N GLY A 71 -9.16 6.59 -2.54
CA GLY A 71 -7.71 6.42 -2.42
C GLY A 71 -7.30 6.27 -0.96
N LEU A 72 -6.29 5.44 -0.70
CA LEU A 72 -5.68 5.30 0.62
C LEU A 72 -4.17 5.27 0.49
N ASN A 73 -3.52 6.29 1.02
CA ASN A 73 -2.06 6.42 1.02
C ASN A 73 -1.49 6.25 2.43
N GLY A 74 -0.27 5.79 2.50
CA GLY A 74 0.55 5.78 3.72
C GLY A 74 1.87 5.09 3.46
N VAL A 75 2.92 5.58 4.09
CA VAL A 75 4.25 4.96 3.97
C VAL A 75 4.23 3.50 4.40
N GLN A 76 5.24 2.75 3.99
CA GLN A 76 5.34 1.33 4.36
C GLN A 76 5.39 1.15 5.88
N GLY A 77 4.57 0.23 6.39
CA GLY A 77 4.48 -0.01 7.83
C GLY A 77 3.57 0.91 8.63
N ALA A 78 2.95 1.93 8.02
CA ALA A 78 2.04 2.88 8.70
C ALA A 78 0.69 2.30 9.14
N GLY A 79 0.39 1.03 8.79
CA GLY A 79 -0.85 0.35 9.20
C GLY A 79 -1.96 0.36 8.14
N LYS A 80 -1.67 0.66 6.87
CA LYS A 80 -2.66 0.64 5.76
C LYS A 80 -3.49 -0.64 5.72
N THR A 81 -2.84 -1.80 5.73
CA THR A 81 -3.52 -3.10 5.60
C THR A 81 -4.57 -3.33 6.68
N VAL A 82 -4.29 -2.93 7.93
CA VAL A 82 -5.25 -3.03 9.04
C VAL A 82 -6.43 -2.12 8.78
N LEU A 83 -6.19 -0.85 8.43
CA LEU A 83 -7.25 0.10 8.14
C LEU A 83 -8.11 -0.33 6.94
N VAL A 84 -7.50 -0.79 5.84
CA VAL A 84 -8.23 -1.31 4.66
C VAL A 84 -9.13 -2.47 5.04
N SER A 85 -8.61 -3.45 5.80
CA SER A 85 -9.39 -4.59 6.28
C SER A 85 -10.56 -4.16 7.18
N THR A 86 -10.32 -3.21 8.09
CA THR A 86 -11.37 -2.66 8.95
C THR A 86 -12.43 -1.92 8.14
N LEU A 87 -12.05 -1.04 7.22
CA LEU A 87 -13.00 -0.33 6.35
C LEU A 87 -13.80 -1.31 5.49
N HIS A 88 -13.13 -2.26 4.84
CA HIS A 88 -13.79 -3.28 4.02
C HIS A 88 -14.82 -4.07 4.82
N SER A 89 -14.44 -4.63 5.99
CA SER A 89 -15.34 -5.45 6.80
C SER A 89 -16.50 -4.64 7.39
N THR A 90 -16.23 -3.42 7.86
CA THR A 90 -17.25 -2.53 8.44
C THR A 90 -18.28 -2.13 7.40
N LEU A 91 -17.86 -1.67 6.23
CA LEU A 91 -18.79 -1.23 5.19
C LEU A 91 -19.64 -2.38 4.63
N ARG A 92 -19.11 -3.59 4.54
CA ARG A 92 -19.85 -4.77 4.08
C ARG A 92 -20.82 -5.33 5.11
N SER A 93 -20.68 -4.95 6.38
CA SER A 93 -21.51 -5.42 7.49
C SER A 93 -22.67 -4.47 7.78
N ALA A 94 -23.70 -4.97 8.48
CA ALA A 94 -24.77 -4.12 9.02
C ALA A 94 -24.20 -3.03 9.94
N PRO A 95 -24.72 -1.82 9.93
CA PRO A 95 -25.94 -1.37 9.21
C PRO A 95 -25.67 -0.93 7.76
N TYR A 96 -24.43 -0.90 7.30
CA TYR A 96 -24.08 -0.29 6.00
C TYR A 96 -24.41 -1.20 4.82
N ASN A 97 -24.00 -2.47 4.85
CA ASN A 97 -24.22 -3.47 3.79
C ASN A 97 -23.82 -2.94 2.40
N ILE A 98 -22.68 -2.26 2.31
CA ILE A 98 -22.17 -1.67 1.06
C ILE A 98 -21.21 -2.66 0.39
N PRO A 99 -21.40 -3.05 -0.88
CA PRO A 99 -20.46 -3.86 -1.64
C PRO A 99 -19.15 -3.11 -1.87
N VAL A 100 -18.07 -3.60 -1.26
CA VAL A 100 -16.72 -3.00 -1.32
C VAL A 100 -15.78 -3.97 -2.01
N GLN A 101 -14.94 -3.44 -2.91
CA GLN A 101 -13.76 -4.09 -3.46
C GLN A 101 -12.50 -3.34 -3.03
N THR A 102 -11.42 -4.07 -2.82
CA THR A 102 -10.08 -3.51 -2.60
C THR A 102 -9.18 -3.80 -3.79
N LEU A 103 -8.32 -2.86 -4.13
CA LEU A 103 -7.25 -3.01 -5.11
C LEU A 103 -5.99 -2.35 -4.56
N SER A 104 -4.91 -3.10 -4.47
CA SER A 104 -3.62 -2.53 -4.12
C SER A 104 -2.91 -2.02 -5.38
N LEU A 105 -2.21 -0.89 -5.27
CA LEU A 105 -1.29 -0.45 -6.32
C LEU A 105 -0.23 -1.53 -6.60
N ASP A 106 0.19 -2.27 -5.59
CA ASP A 106 1.14 -3.37 -5.71
C ASP A 106 0.61 -4.54 -6.59
N ASP A 107 -0.73 -4.69 -6.72
CA ASP A 107 -1.33 -5.69 -7.62
C ASP A 107 -1.24 -5.30 -9.10
N LEU A 108 -0.82 -4.08 -9.37
CA LEU A 108 -0.63 -3.52 -10.70
C LEU A 108 0.84 -3.49 -11.15
N TYR A 109 1.78 -4.07 -10.39
CA TYR A 109 3.18 -4.15 -10.85
C TYR A 109 3.29 -4.79 -12.24
N LEU A 110 4.31 -4.38 -12.96
CA LEU A 110 4.73 -5.02 -14.21
C LEU A 110 4.96 -6.52 -14.01
N THR A 111 4.82 -7.30 -15.07
CA THR A 111 5.28 -8.70 -15.04
C THR A 111 6.78 -8.76 -14.73
N HIS A 112 7.27 -9.91 -14.28
CA HIS A 112 8.70 -10.09 -14.04
C HIS A 112 9.54 -9.76 -15.30
N GLU A 113 9.09 -10.22 -16.47
CA GLU A 113 9.76 -9.95 -17.75
C GLU A 113 9.82 -8.46 -18.09
N ASP A 114 8.70 -7.75 -17.92
CA ASP A 114 8.62 -6.31 -18.18
C ASP A 114 9.48 -5.51 -17.17
N GLN A 115 9.52 -5.94 -15.91
CA GLN A 115 10.40 -5.31 -14.90
C GLN A 115 11.87 -5.50 -15.23
N VAL A 116 12.27 -6.69 -15.67
CA VAL A 116 13.65 -6.96 -16.14
C VAL A 116 13.99 -6.10 -17.37
N SER A 117 13.03 -5.94 -18.27
CA SER A 117 13.18 -5.08 -19.45
C SER A 117 13.32 -3.60 -19.08
N LEU A 118 12.54 -3.11 -18.11
CA LEU A 118 12.66 -1.77 -17.57
C LEU A 118 14.05 -1.53 -16.94
N ALA A 119 14.51 -2.46 -16.09
CA ALA A 119 15.83 -2.38 -15.46
C ALA A 119 16.96 -2.31 -16.50
N LYS A 120 16.89 -3.13 -17.56
CA LYS A 120 17.86 -3.09 -18.67
C LYS A 120 17.84 -1.78 -19.45
N LYS A 121 16.68 -1.13 -19.56
CA LYS A 121 16.54 0.18 -20.23
C LYS A 121 17.16 1.32 -19.42
N TYR A 122 17.19 1.18 -18.10
CA TYR A 122 17.73 2.16 -17.16
C TYR A 122 18.80 1.53 -16.25
N PRO A 123 19.93 1.00 -16.81
CA PRO A 123 20.86 0.16 -16.06
C PRO A 123 21.53 0.88 -14.90
N ASP A 124 21.73 2.20 -15.03
CA ASP A 124 22.44 3.02 -14.05
C ASP A 124 21.48 3.68 -13.04
N ASN A 125 20.16 3.57 -13.25
CA ASN A 125 19.18 4.13 -12.33
C ASN A 125 18.83 3.15 -11.20
N PRO A 126 19.32 3.35 -9.96
CA PRO A 126 19.10 2.42 -8.85
C PRO A 126 17.62 2.35 -8.41
N LEU A 127 16.83 3.39 -8.73
CA LEU A 127 15.41 3.47 -8.34
C LEU A 127 14.52 2.57 -9.22
N LEU A 128 14.99 2.13 -10.41
CA LEU A 128 14.21 1.36 -11.37
C LEU A 128 14.67 -0.10 -11.50
N GLN A 129 15.64 -0.55 -10.70
CA GLN A 129 16.15 -1.92 -10.77
C GLN A 129 15.18 -2.95 -10.21
N HIS A 130 14.27 -2.54 -9.33
CA HIS A 130 13.30 -3.41 -8.67
C HIS A 130 11.91 -2.77 -8.72
N ARG A 131 10.87 -3.60 -8.56
CA ARG A 131 9.51 -3.09 -8.42
C ARG A 131 9.37 -2.15 -7.21
N GLY A 132 8.49 -1.18 -7.32
CA GLY A 132 8.15 -0.28 -6.21
C GLY A 132 7.91 1.15 -6.65
N GLN A 133 8.86 1.75 -7.33
CA GLN A 133 8.81 3.15 -7.77
C GLN A 133 7.80 3.38 -8.91
N PRO A 134 7.31 4.61 -9.10
CA PRO A 134 6.67 5.00 -10.35
C PRO A 134 7.52 4.56 -11.56
N ALA A 135 6.89 4.05 -12.60
CA ALA A 135 7.37 3.30 -13.75
C ALA A 135 7.22 1.77 -13.63
N THR A 136 7.13 1.21 -12.44
CA THR A 136 7.10 -0.25 -12.25
C THR A 136 5.68 -0.83 -12.18
N HIS A 137 4.67 -0.03 -12.51
CA HIS A 137 3.26 -0.45 -12.56
C HIS A 137 2.72 -0.39 -14.00
N ASP A 138 1.83 -1.32 -14.32
CA ASP A 138 1.11 -1.41 -15.59
C ASP A 138 -0.07 -0.42 -15.59
N LEU A 139 0.22 0.84 -15.95
CA LEU A 139 -0.80 1.89 -15.98
C LEU A 139 -1.92 1.62 -16.99
N PRO A 140 -1.66 1.09 -18.21
CA PRO A 140 -2.73 0.68 -19.12
C PRO A 140 -3.68 -0.35 -18.52
N LEU A 141 -3.17 -1.35 -17.77
CA LEU A 141 -4.00 -2.29 -17.03
C LEU A 141 -4.81 -1.58 -15.94
N ALA A 142 -4.19 -0.70 -15.17
CA ALA A 142 -4.85 0.07 -14.13
C ALA A 142 -6.02 0.89 -14.68
N GLU A 143 -5.81 1.64 -15.76
CA GLU A 143 -6.84 2.44 -16.44
C GLU A 143 -7.99 1.58 -16.94
N LYS A 144 -7.70 0.41 -17.54
CA LYS A 144 -8.71 -0.53 -18.00
C LYS A 144 -9.56 -1.07 -16.84
N VAL A 145 -8.94 -1.41 -15.70
CA VAL A 145 -9.64 -1.87 -14.50
C VAL A 145 -10.52 -0.77 -13.93
N PHE A 146 -9.98 0.45 -13.78
CA PHE A 146 -10.73 1.60 -13.27
C PHE A 146 -11.93 1.93 -14.16
N SER A 147 -11.74 2.04 -15.47
CA SER A 147 -12.83 2.31 -16.42
C SER A 147 -13.91 1.23 -16.36
N SER A 148 -13.51 -0.05 -16.38
CA SER A 148 -14.45 -1.17 -16.30
C SER A 148 -15.27 -1.17 -15.01
N LEU A 149 -14.63 -0.86 -13.88
CA LEU A 149 -15.31 -0.76 -12.58
C LEU A 149 -16.26 0.45 -12.54
N ARG A 150 -15.85 1.62 -13.05
CA ARG A 150 -16.71 2.83 -13.14
C ARG A 150 -17.98 2.58 -13.94
N GLU A 151 -17.87 1.79 -14.98
CA GLU A 151 -19.00 1.43 -15.81
C GLU A 151 -19.85 0.28 -15.25
N GLY A 152 -19.50 -0.26 -14.08
CA GLY A 152 -20.18 -1.40 -13.47
C GLY A 152 -20.08 -2.68 -14.28
N LYS A 153 -19.07 -2.79 -15.16
CA LYS A 153 -18.84 -3.98 -16.00
C LYS A 153 -18.20 -5.12 -15.18
N LYS A 154 -18.41 -6.35 -15.66
CA LYS A 154 -17.68 -7.52 -15.16
C LYS A 154 -16.19 -7.26 -15.30
N THR A 155 -15.46 -7.29 -14.18
CA THR A 155 -14.05 -6.92 -14.09
C THR A 155 -13.25 -7.97 -13.34
N ALA A 156 -12.14 -8.42 -13.91
CA ALA A 156 -11.15 -9.25 -13.23
C ALA A 156 -10.16 -8.32 -12.51
N ILE A 157 -9.97 -8.54 -11.23
CA ILE A 157 -9.12 -7.74 -10.35
C ILE A 157 -7.70 -8.32 -10.37
N PRO A 158 -6.69 -7.55 -10.81
CA PRO A 158 -5.31 -8.01 -10.84
C PRO A 158 -4.82 -8.47 -9.47
N GLN A 159 -3.91 -9.44 -9.50
CA GLN A 159 -3.23 -9.94 -8.32
C GLN A 159 -1.74 -10.13 -8.62
N TYR A 160 -0.90 -9.87 -7.62
CA TYR A 160 0.55 -9.97 -7.74
C TYR A 160 1.16 -10.86 -6.66
N ASP A 161 1.93 -11.85 -7.08
CA ASP A 161 2.69 -12.72 -6.19
C ASP A 161 4.09 -12.15 -5.94
N LYS A 162 4.28 -11.50 -4.79
CA LYS A 162 5.56 -10.92 -4.39
C LYS A 162 6.65 -11.97 -4.13
N SER A 163 6.29 -13.24 -3.95
CA SER A 163 7.23 -14.32 -3.65
C SER A 163 7.82 -15.00 -4.89
N ALA A 164 7.17 -14.85 -6.04
CA ALA A 164 7.63 -15.40 -7.30
C ALA A 164 9.05 -14.94 -7.64
N PHE A 165 9.78 -15.71 -8.45
CA PHE A 165 11.15 -15.40 -8.87
C PHE A 165 12.09 -15.03 -7.71
N SER A 166 12.08 -15.85 -6.65
CA SER A 166 12.92 -15.64 -5.45
C SER A 166 12.71 -14.27 -4.78
N GLY A 167 11.46 -13.78 -4.79
CA GLY A 167 11.09 -12.51 -4.17
C GLY A 167 11.12 -11.31 -5.13
N GLN A 168 11.51 -11.48 -6.39
CA GLN A 168 11.42 -10.41 -7.40
C GLN A 168 9.95 -10.14 -7.78
N GLY A 169 9.10 -11.16 -7.67
CA GLY A 169 7.67 -11.09 -7.89
C GLY A 169 7.24 -11.25 -9.34
N ASP A 170 5.98 -11.62 -9.53
CA ASP A 170 5.32 -11.66 -10.82
C ASP A 170 3.82 -11.49 -10.69
N ARG A 171 3.17 -11.14 -11.78
CA ARG A 171 1.71 -11.07 -11.85
C ARG A 171 1.11 -12.47 -11.85
N VAL A 172 0.11 -12.68 -10.99
CA VAL A 172 -0.66 -13.93 -10.99
C VAL A 172 -1.38 -14.09 -12.35
N PRO A 173 -1.44 -15.30 -12.94
CA PRO A 173 -2.17 -15.53 -14.19
C PRO A 173 -3.62 -15.02 -14.12
N GLN A 174 -4.08 -14.32 -15.16
CA GLN A 174 -5.39 -13.68 -15.19
C GLN A 174 -6.56 -14.65 -14.94
N SER A 175 -6.40 -15.93 -15.27
CA SER A 175 -7.41 -16.97 -15.00
C SER A 175 -7.66 -17.21 -13.50
N GLN A 176 -6.78 -16.76 -12.63
CA GLN A 176 -6.86 -16.89 -11.16
C GLN A 176 -7.34 -15.59 -10.49
N TRP A 177 -7.53 -14.51 -11.25
CA TRP A 177 -7.98 -13.24 -10.70
C TRP A 177 -9.41 -13.33 -10.23
N GLU A 178 -9.69 -12.69 -9.09
CA GLU A 178 -11.05 -12.49 -8.61
C GLU A 178 -11.85 -11.69 -9.66
N VAL A 179 -13.09 -12.11 -9.92
CA VAL A 179 -13.96 -11.40 -10.84
C VAL A 179 -15.15 -10.83 -10.09
N VAL A 180 -15.35 -9.53 -10.21
CA VAL A 180 -16.47 -8.79 -9.63
C VAL A 180 -17.46 -8.32 -10.68
N ASN A 181 -18.63 -7.85 -10.24
CA ASN A 181 -19.69 -7.33 -11.11
C ASN A 181 -20.20 -8.35 -12.15
N ARG A 182 -20.20 -9.67 -11.83
CA ARG A 182 -20.80 -10.67 -12.71
C ARG A 182 -22.29 -10.39 -12.91
N GLU A 183 -22.84 -10.95 -13.97
CA GLU A 183 -24.29 -10.89 -14.20
C GLU A 183 -25.03 -11.60 -13.06
N GLY A 184 -26.08 -10.98 -12.53
CA GLY A 184 -26.83 -11.49 -11.37
C GLY A 184 -26.19 -11.25 -10.01
N GLU A 185 -24.98 -10.76 -9.94
CA GLU A 185 -24.32 -10.36 -8.68
C GLU A 185 -24.55 -8.88 -8.37
N GLU A 186 -24.52 -8.55 -7.07
CA GLU A 186 -24.54 -7.16 -6.65
C GLU A 186 -23.29 -6.43 -7.14
N LYS A 187 -23.49 -5.26 -7.76
CA LYS A 187 -22.39 -4.44 -8.26
C LYS A 187 -21.64 -3.78 -7.11
N ILE A 188 -20.31 -3.68 -7.24
CA ILE A 188 -19.52 -2.93 -6.27
C ILE A 188 -20.01 -1.48 -6.22
N LYS A 189 -20.01 -0.90 -5.02
CA LYS A 189 -20.38 0.49 -4.74
C LYS A 189 -19.21 1.32 -4.27
N VAL A 190 -18.18 0.68 -3.72
CA VAL A 190 -16.96 1.33 -3.27
C VAL A 190 -15.76 0.53 -3.74
N LEU A 191 -14.78 1.21 -4.35
CA LEU A 191 -13.43 0.72 -4.55
C LEU A 191 -12.52 1.38 -3.53
N ILE A 192 -11.76 0.62 -2.75
CA ILE A 192 -10.64 1.13 -1.95
C ILE A 192 -9.37 0.83 -2.73
N PHE A 193 -8.73 1.88 -3.27
CA PHE A 193 -7.47 1.80 -3.98
C PHE A 193 -6.34 2.24 -3.05
N GLU A 194 -5.49 1.30 -2.62
CA GLU A 194 -4.46 1.59 -1.62
C GLU A 194 -3.05 1.43 -2.18
N GLY A 195 -2.13 2.21 -1.65
CA GLY A 195 -0.71 2.09 -1.96
C GLY A 195 0.13 3.16 -1.28
N TRP A 196 1.44 2.95 -1.27
CA TRP A 196 2.36 3.87 -0.62
C TRP A 196 2.55 5.19 -1.40
N SER A 197 2.32 5.17 -2.71
CA SER A 197 2.44 6.33 -3.61
C SER A 197 1.11 6.78 -4.23
N VAL A 198 -0.02 6.19 -3.80
CA VAL A 198 -1.35 6.61 -4.26
C VAL A 198 -1.58 8.10 -3.92
N GLY A 199 -1.90 8.89 -4.92
CA GLY A 199 -2.15 10.33 -4.79
C GLY A 199 -0.90 11.20 -4.87
N PHE A 200 0.31 10.64 -5.03
CA PHE A 200 1.50 11.44 -5.31
C PHE A 200 1.34 12.20 -6.64
N ARG A 201 1.89 13.41 -6.68
CA ARG A 201 1.95 14.26 -7.88
C ARG A 201 3.39 14.57 -8.24
N ALA A 202 3.69 14.57 -9.52
CA ALA A 202 5.00 14.98 -10.01
C ALA A 202 5.21 16.49 -9.82
N TRP A 203 6.45 16.86 -9.59
CA TRP A 203 6.89 18.26 -9.60
C TRP A 203 7.21 18.74 -11.01
N ASP A 204 7.09 20.04 -11.23
CA ASP A 204 7.71 20.69 -12.38
C ASP A 204 9.24 20.57 -12.27
N GLU A 205 9.94 20.49 -13.41
CA GLU A 205 11.37 20.16 -13.42
C GLU A 205 12.21 21.17 -12.62
N ASP A 206 11.90 22.44 -12.67
CA ASP A 206 12.63 23.48 -11.92
C ASP A 206 12.47 23.29 -10.40
N VAL A 207 11.26 22.97 -9.95
CA VAL A 207 10.97 22.69 -8.53
C VAL A 207 11.65 21.41 -8.09
N LEU A 208 11.59 20.37 -8.92
CA LEU A 208 12.25 19.09 -8.66
C LEU A 208 13.76 19.29 -8.50
N ARG A 209 14.37 20.04 -9.42
CA ARG A 209 15.80 20.36 -9.41
C ARG A 209 16.19 21.10 -8.14
N GLN A 210 15.43 22.14 -7.77
CA GLN A 210 15.69 22.89 -6.54
C GLN A 210 15.64 21.99 -5.29
N LYS A 211 14.64 21.12 -5.19
CA LYS A 211 14.52 20.17 -4.07
C LYS A 211 15.70 19.20 -4.01
N TRP A 212 16.13 18.72 -5.16
CA TRP A 212 17.29 17.83 -5.25
C TRP A 212 18.60 18.57 -4.87
N GLU A 213 18.84 19.77 -5.38
CA GLU A 213 20.00 20.59 -5.03
C GLU A 213 20.04 20.91 -3.54
N ASP A 214 18.89 21.22 -2.95
CA ASP A 214 18.77 21.44 -1.50
C ASP A 214 19.14 20.18 -0.70
N ALA A 215 18.73 19.01 -1.14
CA ALA A 215 19.08 17.73 -0.51
C ALA A 215 20.58 17.41 -0.64
N VAL A 216 21.19 17.69 -1.81
CA VAL A 216 22.64 17.54 -2.03
C VAL A 216 23.41 18.47 -1.12
N ARG A 217 23.03 19.75 -1.05
CA ARG A 217 23.64 20.72 -0.15
C ARG A 217 23.53 20.31 1.31
N GLN A 218 22.35 19.88 1.78
CA GLN A 218 22.17 19.38 3.14
C GLN A 218 23.05 18.17 3.45
N LYS A 219 23.22 17.27 2.48
CA LYS A 219 24.13 16.14 2.63
C LYS A 219 25.58 16.59 2.81
N GLU A 220 26.02 17.58 2.03
CA GLU A 220 27.38 18.13 2.12
C GLU A 220 27.62 18.84 3.47
N GLU A 221 26.63 19.64 3.92
CA GLU A 221 26.72 20.40 5.17
C GLU A 221 26.67 19.51 6.42
N LEU A 222 25.81 18.46 6.42
CA LEU A 222 25.56 17.61 7.58
C LEU A 222 26.45 16.35 7.62
N GLY A 223 27.05 15.96 6.49
CA GLY A 223 27.87 14.75 6.42
C GLY A 223 27.13 13.51 6.93
N GLU A 224 27.69 12.84 7.93
CA GLU A 224 27.07 11.65 8.58
C GLU A 224 25.74 11.98 9.30
N GLY A 225 25.48 13.24 9.60
CA GLY A 225 24.21 13.70 10.18
C GLY A 225 23.05 13.74 9.19
N TYR A 226 23.32 13.68 7.88
CA TYR A 226 22.27 13.67 6.86
C TYR A 226 21.50 12.35 6.87
N LYS A 227 20.20 12.43 7.13
CA LYS A 227 19.33 11.26 7.25
C LYS A 227 18.47 11.02 6.00
N GLY A 228 18.48 11.94 5.04
CA GLY A 228 17.82 11.79 3.75
C GLY A 228 18.50 10.75 2.86
N ARG A 229 17.88 10.48 1.73
CA ARG A 229 18.44 9.64 0.66
C ARG A 229 18.48 10.35 -0.69
N LEU A 230 17.67 11.39 -0.86
CA LEU A 230 17.56 12.14 -2.10
C LEU A 230 18.92 12.72 -2.54
N GLY A 231 19.73 13.24 -1.61
CA GLY A 231 21.04 13.78 -1.88
C GLY A 231 22.12 12.74 -2.29
N TYR A 232 21.81 11.45 -2.27
CA TYR A 232 22.69 10.38 -2.75
C TYR A 232 22.33 9.86 -4.15
N VAL A 233 21.20 10.28 -4.70
CA VAL A 233 20.71 9.83 -6.02
C VAL A 233 21.04 10.88 -7.07
N ALA A 234 21.40 10.45 -8.27
CA ALA A 234 21.65 11.39 -9.38
C ALA A 234 20.35 12.11 -9.78
N PHE A 235 20.45 13.36 -10.20
CA PHE A 235 19.28 14.13 -10.62
C PHE A 235 18.50 13.46 -11.76
N GLU A 236 19.22 12.91 -12.75
CA GLU A 236 18.60 12.25 -13.89
C GLU A 236 17.77 11.03 -13.50
N ASP A 237 18.18 10.30 -12.45
CA ASP A 237 17.44 9.15 -11.92
C ASP A 237 16.14 9.59 -11.28
N VAL A 238 16.20 10.67 -10.49
CA VAL A 238 15.02 11.27 -9.84
C VAL A 238 14.09 11.87 -10.89
N ARG A 239 14.64 12.56 -11.89
CA ARG A 239 13.88 13.15 -13.00
C ARG A 239 13.11 12.08 -13.78
N ALA A 240 13.75 10.94 -14.05
CA ALA A 240 13.08 9.83 -14.73
C ALA A 240 11.88 9.32 -13.94
N VAL A 241 12.01 9.10 -12.60
CA VAL A 241 10.91 8.67 -11.74
C VAL A 241 9.79 9.72 -11.70
N ASN A 242 10.14 11.00 -11.64
CA ASN A 242 9.17 12.11 -11.64
C ASN A 242 8.37 12.16 -12.95
N GLU A 243 9.01 11.95 -14.10
CA GLU A 243 8.30 11.88 -15.38
C GLU A 243 7.35 10.68 -15.45
N PHE A 244 7.76 9.51 -14.98
CA PHE A 244 6.87 8.37 -14.91
C PHE A 244 5.68 8.62 -13.96
N LEU A 245 5.90 9.36 -12.87
CA LEU A 245 4.84 9.68 -11.90
C LEU A 245 3.72 10.52 -12.54
N ARG A 246 3.99 11.35 -13.56
CA ARG A 246 2.95 12.10 -14.29
C ARG A 246 1.88 11.18 -14.88
N GLY A 247 2.27 9.99 -15.31
CA GLY A 247 1.32 8.98 -15.82
C GLY A 247 0.29 8.52 -14.79
N TYR A 248 0.55 8.68 -13.49
CA TYR A 248 -0.37 8.27 -12.41
C TYR A 248 -1.48 9.30 -12.13
N ASP A 249 -1.37 10.49 -12.71
CA ASP A 249 -2.38 11.53 -12.54
C ASP A 249 -3.76 11.06 -12.99
N GLY A 250 -3.83 10.27 -14.09
CA GLY A 250 -5.07 9.70 -14.59
C GLY A 250 -5.79 8.80 -13.58
N LEU A 251 -5.06 8.09 -12.74
CA LEU A 251 -5.63 7.27 -11.65
C LEU A 251 -6.04 8.14 -10.46
N THR A 252 -5.18 9.07 -10.05
CA THR A 252 -5.45 9.98 -8.92
C THR A 252 -6.67 10.86 -9.19
N ASP A 253 -6.83 11.36 -10.41
CA ASP A 253 -7.96 12.21 -10.80
C ASP A 253 -9.30 11.46 -10.82
N GLN A 254 -9.27 10.15 -10.91
CA GLN A 254 -10.47 9.31 -10.82
C GLN A 254 -10.91 9.03 -9.37
N LEU A 255 -10.10 9.36 -8.37
CA LEU A 255 -10.49 9.17 -6.98
C LEU A 255 -11.53 10.20 -6.54
N ASP A 256 -12.55 9.79 -5.81
CA ASP A 256 -13.59 10.67 -5.28
C ASP A 256 -13.20 11.27 -3.92
N ALA A 257 -12.37 10.54 -3.16
CA ALA A 257 -11.75 11.01 -1.92
C ALA A 257 -10.42 10.29 -1.66
N LEU A 258 -9.62 10.82 -0.74
CA LEU A 258 -8.35 10.23 -0.33
C LEU A 258 -8.21 10.24 1.19
N ILE A 259 -7.76 9.12 1.75
CA ILE A 259 -7.25 9.03 3.12
C ILE A 259 -5.72 8.95 3.05
N HIS A 260 -5.04 9.85 3.75
CA HIS A 260 -3.59 9.89 3.84
C HIS A 260 -3.14 9.61 5.27
N ILE A 261 -2.49 8.45 5.50
CA ILE A 261 -1.81 8.15 6.76
C ILE A 261 -0.41 8.73 6.66
N ASP A 262 -0.22 9.93 7.21
CA ASP A 262 1.03 10.68 7.17
C ASP A 262 1.86 10.39 8.42
N ALA A 263 3.09 9.91 8.23
CA ALA A 263 4.02 9.78 9.34
C ALA A 263 4.51 11.17 9.80
N GLU A 264 4.47 11.44 11.11
CA GLU A 264 5.03 12.67 11.69
C GLU A 264 6.50 12.85 11.27
N ASP A 265 7.22 11.73 11.14
CA ASP A 265 8.58 11.66 10.61
C ASP A 265 8.70 10.46 9.65
N ASN A 266 9.08 10.72 8.40
CA ASN A 266 9.27 9.66 7.41
C ASN A 266 10.34 8.64 7.82
N GLN A 267 11.28 8.99 8.73
CA GLN A 267 12.27 8.05 9.27
C GLN A 267 11.65 6.87 10.02
N TYR A 268 10.41 6.99 10.47
CA TYR A 268 9.72 5.87 11.12
C TYR A 268 9.57 4.65 10.23
N VAL A 269 9.61 4.82 8.90
CA VAL A 269 9.49 3.72 7.94
C VAL A 269 10.57 2.65 8.14
N TYR A 270 11.79 3.04 8.50
CA TYR A 270 12.88 2.09 8.78
C TYR A 270 12.52 1.17 9.95
N ALA A 271 12.12 1.76 11.08
CA ALA A 271 11.75 1.00 12.27
C ALA A 271 10.51 0.09 12.00
N TRP A 272 9.53 0.61 11.26
CA TRP A 272 8.31 -0.13 10.93
C TRP A 272 8.58 -1.31 9.99
N ARG A 273 9.47 -1.14 9.01
CA ARG A 273 9.89 -2.24 8.12
C ARG A 273 10.72 -3.28 8.85
N GLN A 274 11.65 -2.86 9.71
CA GLN A 274 12.41 -3.78 10.56
C GLN A 274 11.49 -4.63 11.45
N GLU A 275 10.45 -4.02 12.03
CA GLU A 275 9.46 -4.72 12.84
C GLU A 275 8.68 -5.76 12.03
N GLN A 276 8.21 -5.40 10.82
CA GLN A 276 7.51 -6.32 9.92
C GLN A 276 8.38 -7.53 9.53
N GLU A 277 9.64 -7.28 9.18
CA GLU A 277 10.57 -8.35 8.78
C GLU A 277 10.96 -9.23 9.96
N ARG A 278 11.15 -8.67 11.16
CA ARG A 278 11.35 -9.47 12.38
C ARG A 278 10.17 -10.42 12.62
N THR A 279 8.95 -9.91 12.46
CA THR A 279 7.73 -10.71 12.57
C THR A 279 7.68 -11.82 11.51
N LEU A 280 8.01 -11.49 10.26
CA LEU A 280 8.02 -12.45 9.16
C LEU A 280 9.04 -13.57 9.41
N ARG A 281 10.26 -13.23 9.83
CA ARG A 281 11.28 -14.20 10.20
C ARG A 281 10.84 -15.10 11.36
N ALA A 282 10.22 -14.51 12.38
CA ALA A 282 9.75 -15.25 13.55
C ALA A 282 8.61 -16.22 13.22
N THR A 283 7.74 -15.89 12.26
CA THR A 283 6.55 -16.69 11.93
C THR A 283 6.77 -17.66 10.77
N LYS A 284 7.58 -17.29 9.77
CA LYS A 284 7.78 -18.08 8.55
C LYS A 284 9.22 -18.59 8.37
N GLY A 285 10.14 -18.18 9.22
CA GLY A 285 11.56 -18.57 9.14
C GLY A 285 12.33 -17.95 7.97
N ILE A 286 11.70 -17.06 7.20
CA ILE A 286 12.28 -16.37 6.04
C ILE A 286 12.04 -14.86 6.16
N GLY A 287 12.94 -14.06 5.57
CA GLY A 287 12.83 -12.60 5.57
C GLY A 287 14.19 -11.94 5.37
N MET A 288 14.18 -10.64 5.11
CA MET A 288 15.38 -9.83 4.90
C MET A 288 16.16 -9.64 6.20
N THR A 289 17.49 -9.51 6.11
CA THR A 289 18.35 -9.04 7.21
C THR A 289 18.05 -7.55 7.51
N GLU A 290 18.60 -7.02 8.59
CA GLU A 290 18.41 -5.61 8.94
C GLU A 290 19.03 -4.68 7.89
N GLU A 291 20.22 -5.02 7.37
CA GLU A 291 20.87 -4.28 6.30
C GLU A 291 20.06 -4.33 4.99
N GLN A 292 19.54 -5.50 4.64
CA GLN A 292 18.68 -5.64 3.46
C GLN A 292 17.40 -4.81 3.58
N VAL A 293 16.80 -4.74 4.77
CA VAL A 293 15.62 -3.89 5.02
C VAL A 293 15.97 -2.42 4.85
N ASN A 294 17.11 -1.98 5.41
CA ASN A 294 17.54 -0.59 5.26
C ASN A 294 17.79 -0.25 3.78
N HIS A 295 18.52 -1.10 3.06
CA HIS A 295 18.75 -0.90 1.63
C HIS A 295 17.45 -0.88 0.82
N PHE A 296 16.49 -1.75 1.18
CA PHE A 296 15.18 -1.76 0.55
C PHE A 296 14.43 -0.44 0.79
N VAL A 297 14.43 0.10 2.01
CA VAL A 297 13.79 1.38 2.33
C VAL A 297 14.51 2.54 1.64
N ASP A 298 15.84 2.51 1.58
CA ASP A 298 16.64 3.52 0.89
C ASP A 298 16.22 3.72 -0.57
N GLY A 299 15.79 2.64 -1.25
CA GLY A 299 15.27 2.71 -2.62
C GLY A 299 13.91 3.44 -2.76
N TYR A 300 13.14 3.58 -1.69
CA TYR A 300 11.85 4.29 -1.69
C TYR A 300 11.95 5.69 -1.09
N TYR A 301 12.92 5.90 -0.21
CA TYR A 301 13.00 7.08 0.63
C TYR A 301 13.07 8.40 -0.15
N PRO A 302 13.80 8.52 -1.28
CA PRO A 302 13.80 9.73 -2.10
C PRO A 302 12.39 10.17 -2.54
N SER A 303 11.50 9.23 -2.82
CA SER A 303 10.12 9.54 -3.19
C SER A 303 9.28 10.02 -2.01
N TYR A 304 9.55 9.55 -0.79
CA TYR A 304 8.91 10.13 0.40
C TYR A 304 9.38 11.57 0.64
N GLU A 305 10.67 11.86 0.46
CA GLU A 305 11.22 13.21 0.60
C GLU A 305 10.59 14.17 -0.42
N LEU A 306 10.41 13.71 -1.66
CA LEU A 306 9.90 14.55 -2.75
C LEU A 306 8.38 14.71 -2.72
N TYR A 307 7.63 13.60 -2.60
CA TYR A 307 6.21 13.61 -2.96
C TYR A 307 5.25 13.60 -1.77
N SER A 308 5.71 13.34 -0.54
CA SER A 308 4.83 13.48 0.64
C SER A 308 4.28 14.89 0.79
N GLU A 309 5.04 15.90 0.37
CA GLU A 309 4.63 17.31 0.40
C GLU A 309 3.44 17.57 -0.53
N THR A 310 3.39 16.95 -1.71
CA THR A 310 2.26 17.11 -2.65
C THR A 310 0.97 16.58 -2.03
N LEU A 311 1.04 15.46 -1.29
CA LEU A 311 -0.10 14.95 -0.54
C LEU A 311 -0.50 15.86 0.62
N ARG A 312 0.48 16.39 1.35
CA ARG A 312 0.22 17.31 2.47
C ARG A 312 -0.43 18.61 2.00
N ALA A 313 -0.12 19.05 0.77
CA ALA A 313 -0.75 20.19 0.14
C ALA A 313 -2.17 19.91 -0.38
N GLY A 314 -2.51 18.63 -0.62
CA GLY A 314 -3.79 18.19 -1.15
C GLY A 314 -3.67 17.54 -2.53
N ALA A 315 -3.92 16.22 -2.60
CA ALA A 315 -3.79 15.43 -3.84
C ALA A 315 -4.73 15.88 -4.97
N PHE A 316 -5.84 16.54 -4.61
CA PHE A 316 -6.84 17.04 -5.57
C PHE A 316 -6.69 18.53 -5.88
N LYS A 317 -5.74 19.21 -5.23
CA LYS A 317 -5.46 20.61 -5.52
C LYS A 317 -5.00 20.75 -6.97
N PRO A 318 -5.54 21.72 -7.72
CA PRO A 318 -5.11 21.95 -9.09
C PRO A 318 -3.60 22.20 -9.15
N VAL A 319 -2.92 21.48 -10.04
CA VAL A 319 -1.50 21.73 -10.34
C VAL A 319 -1.46 22.60 -11.58
N PRO A 320 -0.78 23.78 -11.55
CA PRO A 320 -0.88 24.80 -12.60
C PRO A 320 -0.54 24.32 -14.02
N HIS A 321 0.26 23.26 -14.15
CA HIS A 321 0.74 22.74 -15.45
C HIS A 321 0.30 21.28 -15.73
N SER A 322 -0.60 20.71 -14.91
CA SER A 322 -1.15 19.39 -15.19
C SER A 322 -2.03 19.43 -16.45
N VAL A 323 -1.92 18.41 -17.31
CA VAL A 323 -2.82 18.20 -18.46
C VAL A 323 -4.29 18.14 -18.01
N THR A 324 -4.52 17.93 -16.72
CA THR A 324 -5.82 17.91 -16.05
C THR A 324 -6.22 19.27 -15.44
N ALA A 325 -5.43 20.33 -15.63
CA ALA A 325 -5.71 21.67 -15.11
C ALA A 325 -7.11 22.23 -15.50
N ASN A 326 -7.76 21.63 -16.51
CA ASN A 326 -9.13 21.94 -16.92
C ASN A 326 -10.21 21.17 -16.12
N ARG A 327 -9.86 20.25 -15.21
CA ARG A 327 -10.82 19.63 -14.32
C ARG A 327 -10.95 20.45 -13.04
N GLN A 328 -11.94 21.35 -13.10
CA GLN A 328 -12.55 22.08 -11.97
C GLN A 328 -11.59 22.58 -10.90
N ALA A 329 -11.16 23.82 -11.03
CA ALA A 329 -10.48 24.58 -9.96
C ALA A 329 -11.32 24.74 -8.67
N THR A 330 -12.52 24.19 -8.61
CA THR A 330 -13.47 24.29 -7.50
C THR A 330 -13.93 22.91 -7.04
N GLY A 331 -14.11 22.73 -5.74
CA GLY A 331 -14.70 21.52 -5.16
C GLY A 331 -13.69 20.39 -4.84
N TRP A 332 -12.40 20.72 -4.76
CA TRP A 332 -11.37 19.79 -4.31
C TRP A 332 -11.26 19.75 -2.77
N GLU A 333 -11.65 20.84 -2.12
CA GLU A 333 -11.60 20.98 -0.66
C GLU A 333 -12.52 19.97 0.03
N GLY A 334 -12.06 19.45 1.15
CA GLY A 334 -12.77 18.47 1.95
C GLY A 334 -12.81 17.06 1.34
N ARG A 335 -12.08 16.80 0.27
CA ARG A 335 -12.00 15.46 -0.36
C ARG A 335 -10.86 14.61 0.19
N GLN A 336 -9.97 15.18 0.99
CA GLN A 336 -8.87 14.45 1.59
C GLN A 336 -8.93 14.51 3.11
N LEU A 337 -8.70 13.36 3.76
CA LEU A 337 -8.48 13.23 5.20
C LEU A 337 -7.03 12.85 5.44
N ARG A 338 -6.27 13.71 6.12
CA ARG A 338 -4.89 13.46 6.52
C ARG A 338 -4.85 13.11 8.01
N LEU A 339 -4.28 11.94 8.33
CA LEU A 339 -4.07 11.46 9.68
C LEU A 339 -2.57 11.49 9.97
N ILE A 340 -2.11 12.39 10.82
CA ILE A 340 -0.73 12.43 11.27
C ILE A 340 -0.55 11.40 12.37
N VAL A 341 0.38 10.45 12.16
CA VAL A 341 0.64 9.37 13.11
C VAL A 341 2.05 9.44 13.69
N ASP A 342 2.18 9.09 14.96
CA ASP A 342 3.44 8.98 15.66
C ASP A 342 4.18 7.67 15.34
N LYS A 343 5.37 7.47 15.95
CA LYS A 343 6.17 6.26 15.79
C LYS A 343 5.43 4.98 16.20
N GLY A 344 4.50 5.07 17.17
CA GLY A 344 3.61 3.98 17.58
C GLY A 344 2.42 3.77 16.66
N ARG A 345 2.34 4.49 15.54
CA ARG A 345 1.23 4.49 14.58
C ARG A 345 -0.09 5.05 15.15
N ARG A 346 -0.02 5.79 16.28
CA ARG A 346 -1.18 6.44 16.89
C ARG A 346 -1.51 7.74 16.19
N VAL A 347 -2.79 7.99 15.98
CA VAL A 347 -3.25 9.26 15.41
C VAL A 347 -3.04 10.38 16.41
N LYS A 348 -2.26 11.38 16.03
CA LYS A 348 -1.99 12.61 16.80
C LYS A 348 -2.87 13.75 16.34
N GLU A 349 -3.09 13.86 15.04
CA GLU A 349 -3.84 14.95 14.44
C GLU A 349 -4.62 14.46 13.23
N VAL A 350 -5.77 15.08 13.01
CA VAL A 350 -6.67 14.80 11.89
C VAL A 350 -6.95 16.10 11.15
N ILE A 351 -6.63 16.16 9.87
CA ILE A 351 -6.79 17.35 9.04
C ILE A 351 -7.67 17.00 7.84
N LYS A 352 -8.74 17.76 7.62
CA LYS A 352 -9.54 17.68 6.41
C LYS A 352 -9.04 18.74 5.42
N ILE A 353 -8.61 18.29 4.24
CA ILE A 353 -8.01 19.11 3.18
C ILE A 353 -8.97 19.23 2.01
#